data_891bcb0efa309ad1430ccccbac24175c
#
_entry.id   891bcb0efa309ad1430ccccbac24175c
#
_cell.length_a   1.000
_cell.length_b   1.000
_cell.length_c   1.000
_cell.angle_alpha   90.00
_cell.angle_beta   90.00
_cell.angle_gamma   90.00
#
_symmetry.space_group_name_H-M   'P 1'
#
loop_
_entity.id
_entity.type
_entity.pdbx_description
1 polymer ?
#
loop_
_entity_poly.entity_id
_entity_poly.type
_entity_poly.pdbx_seq_one_letter_code
_entity_poly.pdbx_strand_id
1 'polypeptide(L)'
;MIAQNLQVFIVSAVRTPIASFRSTFSTLSSIELGSIASCAAIKRANINSDIIEEVITGSVLTAGVGQNVSRQIALKSGVPEYRNAFTVNKVCSSSLKAMHLATQSLMLGTRDVVLVVGVESMSQTPFYLARGENGYGDVKLVDGIQRDGICDALLNQPMGLCAEKTAKDYGFTREDQDNYALKSYERAEKAWTNREFAAEVVEVNVRQRKGSPDLVIKEDEEYKRLIKEKVSILAPAFLKDGTGTITAANASSLNDGAAAIVLASKVGLTQNSTLKPIAKIVAFAESGRLPIDFTIAPVDAVKLLLKQSNMSKDEIARWEVNEAFSVTALAFIQSLDLDPAKVNARGGPLPWGIQLVVQEREL
;
A
#
# COMPACT_ATOMS: atom_id res chain seq x y z
N MET A 1 23.05 2.99 -27.48
CA MET A 1 22.75 1.74 -26.74
C MET A 1 21.65 1.86 -25.69
N ILE A 2 20.83 2.91 -25.68
CA ILE A 2 19.73 3.12 -24.69
C ILE A 2 18.42 2.42 -25.11
N ALA A 3 18.26 2.01 -26.36
CA ALA A 3 16.96 1.55 -26.89
C ALA A 3 16.61 0.06 -26.62
N GLN A 4 17.48 -0.76 -26.04
CA GLN A 4 17.23 -2.21 -25.87
C GLN A 4 16.65 -2.62 -24.51
N ASN A 5 16.64 -1.73 -23.50
CA ASN A 5 16.26 -2.07 -22.12
C ASN A 5 14.92 -1.46 -21.64
N LEU A 6 14.05 -1.06 -22.56
CA LEU A 6 12.80 -0.37 -22.18
C LEU A 6 11.72 -1.29 -21.56
N GLN A 7 11.97 -2.59 -21.45
CA GLN A 7 10.99 -3.52 -20.87
C GLN A 7 11.42 -3.93 -19.47
N VAL A 8 10.50 -3.77 -18.52
CA VAL A 8 10.68 -4.18 -17.14
C VAL A 8 9.60 -5.19 -16.76
N PHE A 9 10.02 -6.22 -16.07
CA PHE A 9 9.19 -7.35 -15.72
C PHE A 9 9.12 -7.54 -14.22
N ILE A 10 7.96 -7.95 -13.73
CA ILE A 10 7.75 -8.45 -12.39
C ILE A 10 8.06 -9.95 -12.42
N VAL A 11 8.93 -10.40 -11.55
CA VAL A 11 9.32 -11.83 -11.46
C VAL A 11 8.87 -12.48 -10.16
N SER A 12 8.54 -11.67 -9.16
CA SER A 12 7.94 -12.14 -7.90
C SER A 12 7.16 -11.00 -7.27
N ALA A 13 6.02 -11.32 -6.69
CA ALA A 13 5.20 -10.40 -5.91
C ALA A 13 4.61 -11.14 -4.71
N VAL A 14 4.82 -10.63 -3.51
CA VAL A 14 4.34 -11.23 -2.27
C VAL A 14 3.96 -10.17 -1.26
N ARG A 15 3.15 -10.53 -0.28
CA ARG A 15 2.84 -9.69 0.88
C ARG A 15 2.69 -10.50 2.15
N THR A 16 2.85 -9.88 3.28
CA THR A 16 2.38 -10.43 4.55
C THR A 16 0.85 -10.41 4.58
N PRO A 17 0.19 -11.14 5.49
CA PRO A 17 -1.14 -10.75 5.93
C PRO A 17 -1.14 -9.28 6.37
N ILE A 18 -2.32 -8.66 6.35
CA ILE A 18 -2.53 -7.32 6.90
C ILE A 18 -3.19 -7.47 8.26
N ALA A 19 -2.52 -6.97 9.29
CA ALA A 19 -3.04 -6.95 10.64
C ALA A 19 -3.67 -5.61 10.97
N SER A 20 -4.70 -5.64 11.80
CA SER A 20 -5.35 -4.43 12.31
C SER A 20 -4.45 -3.72 13.32
N PHE A 21 -4.64 -2.41 13.44
CA PHE A 21 -3.92 -1.58 14.40
C PHE A 21 -3.96 -2.16 15.82
N ARG A 22 -2.77 -2.28 16.45
CA ARG A 22 -2.55 -2.83 17.78
C ARG A 22 -3.08 -4.27 17.97
N SER A 23 -3.11 -5.04 16.88
CA SER A 23 -3.49 -6.45 16.90
C SER A 23 -2.27 -7.38 16.75
N THR A 24 -2.35 -8.43 15.95
CA THR A 24 -1.37 -9.53 15.90
C THR A 24 0.04 -9.09 15.52
N PHE A 25 0.21 -8.04 14.70
CA PHE A 25 1.54 -7.52 14.33
C PHE A 25 2.02 -6.36 15.19
N SER A 26 1.31 -6.01 16.26
CA SER A 26 1.64 -4.86 17.11
C SER A 26 3.05 -4.89 17.73
N THR A 27 3.69 -6.05 17.79
CA THR A 27 5.07 -6.23 18.29
C THR A 27 6.12 -6.30 17.18
N LEU A 28 5.71 -6.32 15.91
CA LEU A 28 6.61 -6.37 14.77
C LEU A 28 6.87 -4.97 14.22
N SER A 29 8.14 -4.63 14.06
CA SER A 29 8.56 -3.40 13.42
C SER A 29 8.36 -3.45 11.90
N SER A 30 8.32 -2.27 11.26
CA SER A 30 8.32 -2.18 9.79
C SER A 30 9.54 -2.90 9.18
N ILE A 31 10.69 -2.91 9.87
CA ILE A 31 11.90 -3.61 9.42
C ILE A 31 11.67 -5.13 9.41
N GLU A 32 11.04 -5.69 10.43
CA GLU A 32 10.76 -7.13 10.49
C GLU A 32 9.75 -7.54 9.44
N LEU A 33 8.63 -6.82 9.33
CA LEU A 33 7.60 -7.09 8.32
C LEU A 33 8.16 -6.99 6.89
N GLY A 34 8.88 -5.90 6.59
CA GLY A 34 9.52 -5.69 5.29
C GLY A 34 10.56 -6.77 4.96
N SER A 35 11.33 -7.23 5.95
CA SER A 35 12.31 -8.30 5.76
C SER A 35 11.64 -9.66 5.49
N ILE A 36 10.53 -9.97 6.16
CA ILE A 36 9.77 -11.21 5.93
C ILE A 36 9.24 -11.22 4.48
N ALA A 37 8.59 -10.14 4.03
CA ALA A 37 8.11 -10.03 2.67
C ALA A 37 9.25 -10.11 1.65
N SER A 38 10.37 -9.42 1.91
CA SER A 38 11.55 -9.41 1.03
C SER A 38 12.20 -10.80 0.89
N CYS A 39 12.44 -11.50 2.00
CA CYS A 39 12.96 -12.87 1.97
C CYS A 39 12.05 -13.82 1.18
N ALA A 40 10.73 -13.67 1.36
CA ALA A 40 9.76 -14.48 0.63
C ALA A 40 9.74 -14.14 -0.87
N ALA A 41 9.85 -12.85 -1.25
CA ALA A 41 9.93 -12.44 -2.65
C ALA A 41 11.17 -12.99 -3.36
N ILE A 42 12.35 -12.91 -2.70
CA ILE A 42 13.62 -13.45 -3.19
C ILE A 42 13.52 -14.98 -3.36
N LYS A 43 12.99 -15.67 -2.34
CA LYS A 43 12.79 -17.12 -2.40
C LYS A 43 11.83 -17.52 -3.53
N ARG A 44 10.72 -16.80 -3.70
CA ARG A 44 9.73 -17.09 -4.73
C ARG A 44 10.26 -16.80 -6.14
N ALA A 45 11.10 -15.78 -6.29
CA ALA A 45 11.81 -15.51 -7.55
C ALA A 45 12.85 -16.58 -7.89
N ASN A 46 13.14 -17.48 -6.95
CA ASN A 46 14.16 -18.53 -7.06
C ASN A 46 15.55 -17.99 -7.42
N ILE A 47 15.97 -16.95 -6.71
CA ILE A 47 17.26 -16.28 -6.90
C ILE A 47 18.09 -16.25 -5.62
N ASN A 48 19.41 -16.05 -5.79
CA ASN A 48 20.28 -15.61 -4.71
C ASN A 48 20.11 -14.10 -4.51
N SER A 49 20.09 -13.61 -3.27
CA SER A 49 20.04 -12.18 -2.94
C SER A 49 21.20 -11.35 -3.51
N ASP A 50 22.32 -11.99 -3.84
CA ASP A 50 23.52 -11.35 -4.42
C ASP A 50 23.26 -10.66 -5.77
N ILE A 51 22.27 -11.16 -6.54
CA ILE A 51 21.93 -10.57 -7.83
C ILE A 51 21.07 -9.31 -7.72
N ILE A 52 20.51 -9.04 -6.52
CA ILE A 52 19.76 -7.79 -6.26
C ILE A 52 20.77 -6.65 -6.17
N GLU A 53 20.62 -5.68 -7.03
CA GLU A 53 21.56 -4.55 -7.15
C GLU A 53 21.12 -3.32 -6.38
N GLU A 54 19.82 -3.23 -6.07
CA GLU A 54 19.25 -2.10 -5.34
C GLU A 54 17.97 -2.52 -4.61
N VAL A 55 17.74 -1.91 -3.45
CA VAL A 55 16.49 -2.07 -2.69
C VAL A 55 15.85 -0.71 -2.51
N ILE A 56 14.59 -0.55 -2.94
CA ILE A 56 13.84 0.69 -2.79
C ILE A 56 12.60 0.40 -1.95
N THR A 57 12.49 1.08 -0.81
CA THR A 57 11.36 0.88 0.12
C THR A 57 10.48 2.11 0.18
N GLY A 58 9.17 1.93 -0.04
CA GLY A 58 8.15 2.92 0.28
C GLY A 58 7.71 2.77 1.73
N SER A 59 7.81 3.83 2.52
CA SER A 59 7.36 3.89 3.91
C SER A 59 7.09 5.34 4.31
N VAL A 60 6.07 5.57 5.12
CA VAL A 60 5.62 6.89 5.56
C VAL A 60 6.09 7.19 6.98
N LEU A 61 5.78 6.28 7.92
CA LEU A 61 5.97 6.46 9.36
C LEU A 61 7.34 5.91 9.80
N THR A 62 8.38 6.70 9.55
CA THR A 62 9.77 6.28 9.77
C THR A 62 10.39 6.76 11.08
N ALA A 63 9.63 7.44 11.92
CA ALA A 63 10.13 7.90 13.22
C ALA A 63 10.39 6.73 14.18
N GLY A 64 11.53 6.72 14.82
CA GLY A 64 11.90 5.71 15.81
C GLY A 64 12.37 4.36 15.24
N VAL A 65 12.31 4.14 13.92
CA VAL A 65 12.71 2.87 13.29
C VAL A 65 14.21 2.78 12.95
N GLY A 66 14.98 3.81 13.28
CA GLY A 66 16.40 3.89 12.94
C GLY A 66 16.68 4.49 11.57
N GLN A 67 17.96 4.48 11.18
CA GLN A 67 18.37 5.05 9.90
C GLN A 67 17.93 4.17 8.74
N ASN A 68 17.44 4.78 7.66
CA ASN A 68 17.20 4.17 6.36
C ASN A 68 16.55 2.78 6.43
N VAL A 69 15.23 2.76 6.52
CA VAL A 69 14.39 1.55 6.58
C VAL A 69 14.78 0.54 5.50
N SER A 70 14.99 1.02 4.27
CA SER A 70 15.36 0.17 3.13
C SER A 70 16.70 -0.54 3.33
N ARG A 71 17.72 0.17 3.88
CA ARG A 71 19.03 -0.44 4.17
C ARG A 71 18.92 -1.56 5.20
N GLN A 72 18.14 -1.35 6.25
CA GLN A 72 17.95 -2.37 7.29
C GLN A 72 17.22 -3.59 6.73
N ILE A 73 16.18 -3.40 5.91
CA ILE A 73 15.46 -4.48 5.25
C ILE A 73 16.40 -5.23 4.28
N ALA A 74 17.17 -4.52 3.45
CA ALA A 74 18.12 -5.11 2.50
C ALA A 74 19.08 -6.09 3.19
N LEU A 75 19.76 -5.63 4.25
CA LEU A 75 20.70 -6.45 4.99
C LEU A 75 20.03 -7.66 5.67
N LYS A 76 18.88 -7.48 6.30
CA LYS A 76 18.11 -8.57 6.93
C LYS A 76 17.58 -9.59 5.91
N SER A 77 17.43 -9.18 4.64
CA SER A 77 17.00 -10.05 3.55
C SER A 77 18.16 -10.73 2.82
N GLY A 78 19.40 -10.54 3.31
CA GLY A 78 20.60 -11.14 2.74
C GLY A 78 21.14 -10.43 1.50
N VAL A 79 20.63 -9.24 1.16
CA VAL A 79 21.21 -8.42 0.08
C VAL A 79 22.56 -7.89 0.56
N PRO A 80 23.65 -8.02 -0.25
CA PRO A 80 24.98 -7.62 0.17
C PRO A 80 25.09 -6.16 0.58
N GLU A 81 25.96 -5.87 1.54
CA GLU A 81 26.13 -4.52 2.13
C GLU A 81 26.63 -3.47 1.15
N TYR A 82 27.30 -3.86 0.07
CA TYR A 82 27.78 -2.96 -0.97
C TYR A 82 26.70 -2.57 -2.01
N ARG A 83 25.50 -3.17 -1.93
CA ARG A 83 24.36 -2.81 -2.78
C ARG A 83 23.65 -1.57 -2.26
N ASN A 84 23.05 -0.80 -3.16
CA ASN A 84 22.35 0.42 -2.78
C ASN A 84 21.00 0.13 -2.12
N ALA A 85 20.58 1.00 -1.20
CA ALA A 85 19.26 0.95 -0.61
C ALA A 85 18.81 2.34 -0.15
N PHE A 86 17.58 2.73 -0.45
CA PHE A 86 17.01 3.99 0.03
C PHE A 86 15.50 3.90 0.21
N THR A 87 14.96 4.79 1.06
CA THR A 87 13.55 4.85 1.38
C THR A 87 12.92 6.07 0.73
N VAL A 88 11.70 5.92 0.21
CA VAL A 88 10.92 7.02 -0.36
C VAL A 88 9.60 7.18 0.40
N ASN A 89 9.16 8.42 0.54
CA ASN A 89 7.86 8.79 1.08
C ASN A 89 7.08 9.62 0.04
N LYS A 90 5.95 9.11 -0.37
CA LYS A 90 4.92 9.79 -1.16
C LYS A 90 3.54 9.45 -0.58
N VAL A 91 3.43 9.49 0.74
CA VAL A 91 2.24 9.11 1.52
C VAL A 91 1.72 7.73 1.06
N CYS A 92 0.41 7.55 0.85
CA CYS A 92 -0.19 6.25 0.46
C CYS A 92 0.39 5.65 -0.84
N SER A 93 0.99 6.44 -1.72
CA SER A 93 1.61 5.97 -2.97
C SER A 93 3.13 5.73 -2.87
N SER A 94 3.70 5.65 -1.67
CA SER A 94 5.14 5.43 -1.48
C SER A 94 5.65 4.17 -2.15
N SER A 95 4.93 3.05 -2.04
CA SER A 95 5.30 1.77 -2.64
C SER A 95 5.25 1.81 -4.18
N LEU A 96 4.19 2.45 -4.75
CA LEU A 96 4.10 2.67 -6.19
C LEU A 96 5.21 3.60 -6.69
N LYS A 97 5.60 4.62 -5.89
CA LYS A 97 6.73 5.49 -6.23
C LYS A 97 8.06 4.73 -6.19
N ALA A 98 8.25 3.86 -5.20
CA ALA A 98 9.43 2.98 -5.14
C ALA A 98 9.51 2.08 -6.40
N MET A 99 8.39 1.49 -6.81
CA MET A 99 8.29 0.69 -8.03
C MET A 99 8.57 1.50 -9.30
N HIS A 100 8.07 2.74 -9.38
CA HIS A 100 8.36 3.65 -10.49
C HIS A 100 9.86 3.97 -10.58
N LEU A 101 10.51 4.31 -9.46
CA LEU A 101 11.96 4.61 -9.43
C LEU A 101 12.80 3.37 -9.80
N ALA A 102 12.43 2.19 -9.30
CA ALA A 102 13.06 0.94 -9.70
C ALA A 102 12.93 0.69 -11.20
N THR A 103 11.73 0.90 -11.76
CA THR A 103 11.51 0.77 -13.20
C THR A 103 12.35 1.73 -14.00
N GLN A 104 12.50 2.99 -13.56
CA GLN A 104 13.39 3.96 -14.20
C GLN A 104 14.84 3.49 -14.20
N SER A 105 15.36 2.98 -13.07
CA SER A 105 16.72 2.44 -12.98
C SER A 105 16.95 1.29 -13.95
N LEU A 106 15.98 0.37 -14.06
CA LEU A 106 16.02 -0.78 -14.96
C LEU A 106 15.93 -0.36 -16.44
N MET A 107 15.05 0.58 -16.78
CA MET A 107 14.91 1.10 -18.15
C MET A 107 16.16 1.86 -18.62
N LEU A 108 16.82 2.59 -17.71
CA LEU A 108 18.06 3.31 -17.99
C LEU A 108 19.28 2.37 -18.05
N GLY A 109 19.11 1.09 -17.73
CA GLY A 109 20.20 0.10 -17.72
C GLY A 109 21.25 0.34 -16.63
N THR A 110 20.91 1.08 -15.58
CA THR A 110 21.78 1.28 -14.42
C THR A 110 21.67 0.13 -13.41
N ARG A 111 20.62 -0.65 -13.51
CA ARG A 111 20.35 -1.87 -12.73
C ARG A 111 19.66 -2.91 -13.63
N ASP A 112 19.83 -4.19 -13.26
CA ASP A 112 19.19 -5.31 -13.94
C ASP A 112 18.21 -6.08 -13.06
N VAL A 113 18.41 -6.08 -11.72
CA VAL A 113 17.48 -6.68 -10.75
C VAL A 113 17.33 -5.76 -9.54
N VAL A 114 16.09 -5.39 -9.23
CA VAL A 114 15.76 -4.49 -8.11
C VAL A 114 14.68 -5.10 -7.24
N LEU A 115 14.86 -5.02 -5.92
CA LEU A 115 13.85 -5.36 -4.93
C LEU A 115 13.09 -4.09 -4.51
N VAL A 116 11.78 -4.12 -4.66
CA VAL A 116 10.89 -3.05 -4.21
C VAL A 116 10.10 -3.54 -3.01
N VAL A 117 10.01 -2.72 -1.97
CA VAL A 117 9.29 -3.03 -0.74
C VAL A 117 8.31 -1.91 -0.41
N GLY A 118 7.12 -2.27 0.01
CA GLY A 118 6.17 -1.35 0.67
C GLY A 118 5.94 -1.85 2.09
N VAL A 119 6.08 -1.00 3.08
CA VAL A 119 5.92 -1.43 4.48
C VAL A 119 5.43 -0.30 5.37
N GLU A 120 4.53 -0.67 6.28
CA GLU A 120 4.13 0.18 7.39
C GLU A 120 3.86 -0.66 8.64
N SER A 121 4.27 -0.15 9.80
CA SER A 121 3.87 -0.65 11.11
C SER A 121 3.29 0.52 11.90
N MET A 122 2.00 0.78 11.69
CA MET A 122 1.31 1.88 12.35
C MET A 122 1.24 1.66 13.86
N SER A 123 1.15 0.39 14.28
CA SER A 123 1.14 0.01 15.70
C SER A 123 2.42 0.37 16.46
N GLN A 124 3.55 0.51 15.76
CA GLN A 124 4.84 0.85 16.35
C GLN A 124 5.20 2.35 16.22
N THR A 125 4.33 3.14 15.60
CA THR A 125 4.58 4.58 15.44
C THR A 125 4.58 5.27 16.80
N PRO A 126 5.64 6.02 17.16
CA PRO A 126 5.75 6.66 18.45
C PRO A 126 4.89 7.92 18.56
N PHE A 127 4.64 8.35 19.79
CA PHE A 127 4.24 9.71 20.10
C PHE A 127 5.46 10.63 20.10
N TYR A 128 5.27 11.87 19.65
CA TYR A 128 6.34 12.86 19.57
C TYR A 128 6.28 13.84 20.73
N LEU A 129 7.44 14.08 21.30
CA LEU A 129 7.70 15.23 22.16
C LEU A 129 8.63 16.18 21.43
N ALA A 130 8.21 17.42 21.22
CA ALA A 130 9.05 18.42 20.58
C ALA A 130 10.33 18.67 21.42
N ARG A 131 11.47 18.73 20.75
CA ARG A 131 12.73 19.10 21.39
C ARG A 131 12.69 20.59 21.74
N GLY A 132 12.69 20.90 23.03
CA GLY A 132 12.61 22.28 23.52
C GLY A 132 12.90 22.30 25.00
N GLU A 133 12.83 23.48 25.61
CA GLU A 133 12.93 23.64 27.06
C GLU A 133 11.60 23.23 27.70
N ASN A 134 11.58 22.06 28.33
CA ASN A 134 10.45 21.61 29.13
C ASN A 134 10.54 22.29 30.50
N GLY A 135 9.71 23.33 30.71
CA GLY A 135 9.56 24.00 32.00
C GLY A 135 8.80 23.13 33.01
N TYR A 136 8.44 23.75 34.13
CA TYR A 136 7.59 23.13 35.14
C TYR A 136 6.16 22.95 34.58
N GLY A 137 5.60 21.74 34.76
CA GLY A 137 4.23 21.40 34.33
C GLY A 137 4.15 20.21 33.37
N ASP A 138 2.94 19.94 32.87
CA ASP A 138 2.67 18.83 31.97
C ASP A 138 3.26 19.06 30.56
N VAL A 139 3.65 17.97 29.91
CA VAL A 139 4.09 17.98 28.51
C VAL A 139 3.03 17.34 27.62
N LYS A 140 2.77 17.94 26.45
CA LYS A 140 1.85 17.41 25.44
C LYS A 140 2.61 16.52 24.46
N LEU A 141 2.17 15.28 24.33
CA LEU A 141 2.62 14.37 23.28
C LEU A 141 1.73 14.49 22.05
N VAL A 142 2.33 14.36 20.87
CA VAL A 142 1.63 14.39 19.59
C VAL A 142 1.65 12.98 18.99
N ASP A 143 0.49 12.45 18.58
CA ASP A 143 0.40 11.16 17.92
C ASP A 143 1.09 11.23 16.55
N GLY A 144 2.12 10.38 16.36
CA GLY A 144 2.90 10.34 15.12
C GLY A 144 2.09 9.88 13.92
N ILE A 145 1.13 8.96 14.10
CA ILE A 145 0.25 8.52 13.01
C ILE A 145 -0.60 9.69 12.52
N GLN A 146 -1.23 10.39 13.47
CA GLN A 146 -2.06 11.54 13.14
C GLN A 146 -1.23 12.64 12.49
N ARG A 147 -0.05 12.93 13.04
CA ARG A 147 0.80 14.04 12.59
C ARG A 147 1.37 13.83 11.18
N ASP A 148 1.93 12.64 10.91
CA ASP A 148 2.72 12.38 9.71
C ASP A 148 1.99 11.50 8.68
N GLY A 149 0.91 10.81 9.08
CA GLY A 149 0.21 9.86 8.24
C GLY A 149 -1.15 10.33 7.71
N ILE A 150 -2.02 10.86 8.59
CA ILE A 150 -3.45 11.04 8.29
C ILE A 150 -3.99 12.47 8.49
N CYS A 151 -3.10 13.43 8.75
CA CYS A 151 -3.44 14.85 8.83
C CYS A 151 -2.81 15.60 7.64
N ASP A 152 -3.61 16.45 7.00
CA ASP A 152 -3.09 17.40 6.01
C ASP A 152 -2.20 18.43 6.73
N ALA A 153 -0.91 18.41 6.42
CA ALA A 153 0.08 19.28 7.07
C ALA A 153 -0.07 20.75 6.71
N LEU A 154 -0.67 21.08 5.55
CA LEU A 154 -0.86 22.44 5.07
C LEU A 154 -2.11 23.07 5.65
N LEU A 155 -3.21 22.34 5.68
CA LEU A 155 -4.50 22.80 6.20
C LEU A 155 -4.67 22.47 7.69
N ASN A 156 -3.75 21.66 8.24
CA ASN A 156 -3.79 21.17 9.63
C ASN A 156 -5.16 20.56 10.00
N GLN A 157 -5.67 19.70 9.12
CA GLN A 157 -6.97 19.08 9.27
C GLN A 157 -6.91 17.58 8.95
N PRO A 158 -7.80 16.75 9.54
CA PRO A 158 -7.90 15.34 9.19
C PRO A 158 -8.23 15.13 7.71
N MET A 159 -7.58 14.17 7.06
CA MET A 159 -7.83 13.84 5.64
C MET A 159 -9.29 13.44 5.37
N GLY A 160 -10.03 12.99 6.37
CA GLY A 160 -11.46 12.70 6.26
C GLY A 160 -12.32 13.91 5.87
N LEU A 161 -11.89 15.15 6.16
CA LEU A 161 -12.58 16.36 5.69
C LEU A 161 -12.46 16.54 4.16
N CYS A 162 -11.38 16.07 3.56
CA CYS A 162 -11.24 16.01 2.11
C CYS A 162 -12.23 15.01 1.51
N ALA A 163 -12.45 13.87 2.18
CA ALA A 163 -13.44 12.88 1.77
C ALA A 163 -14.88 13.43 1.89
N GLU A 164 -15.20 14.16 2.96
CA GLU A 164 -16.50 14.84 3.09
C GLU A 164 -16.73 15.85 1.96
N LYS A 165 -15.69 16.62 1.61
CA LYS A 165 -15.78 17.52 0.45
C LYS A 165 -16.07 16.75 -0.85
N THR A 166 -15.37 15.65 -1.07
CA THR A 166 -15.58 14.81 -2.27
C THR A 166 -17.00 14.24 -2.30
N ALA A 167 -17.51 13.76 -1.17
CA ALA A 167 -18.89 13.27 -1.07
C ALA A 167 -19.89 14.36 -1.48
N LYS A 168 -19.70 15.58 -0.99
CA LYS A 168 -20.53 16.73 -1.33
C LYS A 168 -20.43 17.10 -2.82
N ASP A 169 -19.21 17.20 -3.37
CA ASP A 169 -18.97 17.65 -4.73
C ASP A 169 -19.51 16.65 -5.78
N TYR A 170 -19.49 15.37 -5.47
CA TYR A 170 -19.97 14.29 -6.34
C TYR A 170 -21.41 13.85 -6.03
N GLY A 171 -22.02 14.37 -4.98
CA GLY A 171 -23.39 14.06 -4.59
C GLY A 171 -23.57 12.67 -3.97
N PHE A 172 -22.50 12.05 -3.41
CA PHE A 172 -22.59 10.77 -2.75
C PHE A 172 -23.16 10.90 -1.35
N THR A 173 -24.19 10.10 -1.08
CA THR A 173 -24.83 10.02 0.23
C THR A 173 -24.00 9.16 1.19
N ARG A 174 -24.38 9.18 2.46
CA ARG A 174 -23.87 8.26 3.46
C ARG A 174 -24.17 6.80 3.08
N GLU A 175 -25.36 6.54 2.59
CA GLU A 175 -25.82 5.21 2.19
C GLU A 175 -25.00 4.66 1.00
N ASP A 176 -24.70 5.46 0.01
CA ASP A 176 -23.84 5.07 -1.12
C ASP A 176 -22.48 4.59 -0.63
N GLN A 177 -21.89 5.31 0.30
CA GLN A 177 -20.57 5.02 0.86
C GLN A 177 -20.58 3.78 1.74
N ASP A 178 -21.60 3.61 2.58
CA ASP A 178 -21.76 2.42 3.42
C ASP A 178 -22.01 1.17 2.57
N ASN A 179 -22.82 1.27 1.52
CA ASN A 179 -23.07 0.17 0.58
C ASN A 179 -21.81 -0.23 -0.18
N TYR A 180 -20.97 0.74 -0.57
CA TYR A 180 -19.68 0.45 -1.17
C TYR A 180 -18.77 -0.29 -0.18
N ALA A 181 -18.67 0.18 1.07
CA ALA A 181 -17.87 -0.45 2.10
C ALA A 181 -18.30 -1.90 2.34
N LEU A 182 -19.58 -2.13 2.57
CA LEU A 182 -20.13 -3.49 2.75
C LEU A 182 -19.75 -4.42 1.60
N LYS A 183 -19.85 -3.93 0.36
CA LYS A 183 -19.49 -4.70 -0.83
C LYS A 183 -17.99 -4.98 -0.92
N SER A 184 -17.14 -4.05 -0.52
CA SER A 184 -15.68 -4.23 -0.47
C SER A 184 -15.31 -5.34 0.52
N TYR A 185 -15.86 -5.30 1.74
CA TYR A 185 -15.65 -6.34 2.76
C TYR A 185 -16.17 -7.71 2.32
N GLU A 186 -17.35 -7.77 1.68
CA GLU A 186 -17.92 -9.02 1.15
C GLU A 186 -17.03 -9.63 0.06
N ARG A 187 -16.49 -8.80 -0.84
CA ARG A 187 -15.54 -9.25 -1.87
C ARG A 187 -14.26 -9.81 -1.24
N ALA A 188 -13.72 -9.15 -0.22
CA ALA A 188 -12.54 -9.63 0.49
C ALA A 188 -12.79 -10.97 1.18
N GLU A 189 -13.91 -11.12 1.89
CA GLU A 189 -14.33 -12.37 2.51
C GLU A 189 -14.47 -13.52 1.50
N LYS A 190 -15.10 -13.24 0.35
CA LYS A 190 -15.23 -14.20 -0.74
C LYS A 190 -13.89 -14.60 -1.35
N ALA A 191 -13.01 -13.64 -1.59
CA ALA A 191 -11.69 -13.89 -2.17
C ALA A 191 -10.82 -14.75 -1.22
N TRP A 192 -10.89 -14.53 0.11
CA TRP A 192 -10.25 -15.39 1.09
C TRP A 192 -10.85 -16.79 1.12
N THR A 193 -12.17 -16.91 1.12
CA THR A 193 -12.86 -18.21 1.09
C THR A 193 -12.47 -19.01 -0.14
N ASN A 194 -12.34 -18.36 -1.29
CA ASN A 194 -11.93 -18.96 -2.55
C ASN A 194 -10.41 -19.18 -2.68
N ARG A 195 -9.61 -18.79 -1.67
CA ARG A 195 -8.14 -18.86 -1.67
C ARG A 195 -7.47 -18.08 -2.79
N GLU A 196 -8.08 -16.99 -3.26
CA GLU A 196 -7.55 -16.17 -4.36
C GLU A 196 -6.25 -15.44 -3.99
N PHE A 197 -5.93 -15.30 -2.68
CA PHE A 197 -4.72 -14.69 -2.18
C PHE A 197 -3.59 -15.68 -1.86
N ALA A 198 -3.81 -16.99 -2.03
CA ALA A 198 -2.83 -18.03 -1.67
C ALA A 198 -1.49 -17.88 -2.42
N ALA A 199 -1.53 -17.32 -3.64
CA ALA A 199 -0.34 -17.09 -4.44
C ALA A 199 0.49 -15.87 -4.00
N GLU A 200 -0.05 -14.95 -3.22
CA GLU A 200 0.63 -13.69 -2.84
C GLU A 200 0.98 -13.60 -1.36
N VAL A 201 0.17 -14.18 -0.48
CA VAL A 201 0.35 -14.07 0.97
C VAL A 201 1.41 -15.06 1.48
N VAL A 202 2.26 -14.58 2.37
CA VAL A 202 3.26 -15.39 3.08
C VAL A 202 2.97 -15.41 4.58
N GLU A 203 3.19 -16.55 5.21
CA GLU A 203 2.97 -16.72 6.65
C GLU A 203 3.94 -15.86 7.46
N VAL A 204 3.45 -15.30 8.56
CA VAL A 204 4.25 -14.54 9.51
C VAL A 204 4.22 -15.20 10.88
N ASN A 205 5.38 -15.54 11.40
CA ASN A 205 5.54 -16.07 12.75
C ASN A 205 5.71 -14.90 13.73
N VAL A 206 4.78 -14.78 14.67
CA VAL A 206 4.80 -13.76 15.72
C VAL A 206 5.18 -14.42 17.04
N ARG A 207 6.34 -14.04 17.58
CA ARG A 207 6.81 -14.56 18.87
C ARG A 207 5.84 -14.17 19.98
N GLN A 208 5.50 -15.14 20.78
CA GLN A 208 4.68 -14.95 21.96
C GLN A 208 5.54 -14.80 23.22
N ARG A 209 4.90 -14.51 24.35
CA ARG A 209 5.57 -14.46 25.65
C ARG A 209 6.27 -15.80 25.92
N LYS A 210 7.36 -15.74 26.68
CA LYS A 210 8.16 -16.94 27.06
C LYS A 210 7.25 -18.02 27.63
N GLY A 211 7.29 -19.21 27.00
CA GLY A 211 6.48 -20.36 27.37
C GLY A 211 5.22 -20.61 26.54
N SER A 212 4.85 -19.67 25.66
CA SER A 212 3.78 -19.86 24.68
C SER A 212 4.34 -20.18 23.29
N PRO A 213 3.67 -21.02 22.48
CA PRO A 213 4.09 -21.26 21.10
C PRO A 213 3.94 -19.97 20.27
N ASP A 214 4.78 -19.82 19.25
CA ASP A 214 4.67 -18.73 18.30
C ASP A 214 3.32 -18.79 17.58
N LEU A 215 2.74 -17.62 17.32
CA LEU A 215 1.50 -17.50 16.58
C LEU A 215 1.81 -17.36 15.08
N VAL A 216 1.25 -18.24 14.26
CA VAL A 216 1.42 -18.23 12.80
C VAL A 216 0.22 -17.52 12.17
N ILE A 217 0.47 -16.36 11.60
CA ILE A 217 -0.56 -15.56 10.91
C ILE A 217 -0.48 -15.83 9.41
N LYS A 218 -1.60 -16.23 8.81
CA LYS A 218 -1.69 -16.65 7.39
C LYS A 218 -2.74 -15.90 6.59
N GLU A 219 -3.52 -15.05 7.25
CA GLU A 219 -4.72 -14.45 6.70
C GLU A 219 -4.90 -13.03 7.24
N ASP A 220 -5.46 -12.15 6.42
CA ASP A 220 -5.78 -10.78 6.81
C ASP A 220 -6.82 -10.76 7.94
N GLU A 221 -6.74 -9.75 8.78
CA GLU A 221 -7.64 -9.64 9.95
C GLU A 221 -8.85 -8.74 9.68
N GLU A 222 -8.64 -7.63 8.97
CA GLU A 222 -9.56 -6.51 8.95
C GLU A 222 -10.94 -6.88 8.39
N TYR A 223 -11.00 -7.66 7.32
CA TYR A 223 -12.27 -8.03 6.70
C TYR A 223 -13.19 -8.85 7.63
N LYS A 224 -12.64 -9.49 8.67
CA LYS A 224 -13.39 -10.25 9.69
C LYS A 224 -13.99 -9.38 10.80
N ARG A 225 -13.59 -8.10 10.88
CA ARG A 225 -13.94 -7.22 12.01
C ARG A 225 -15.18 -6.38 11.76
N LEU A 226 -15.67 -6.30 10.54
CA LEU A 226 -16.85 -5.52 10.21
C LEU A 226 -18.11 -6.16 10.83
N ILE A 227 -18.81 -5.37 11.62
CA ILE A 227 -20.14 -5.73 12.15
C ILE A 227 -21.18 -5.07 11.24
N LYS A 228 -21.67 -5.83 10.24
CA LYS A 228 -22.53 -5.32 9.16
C LYS A 228 -23.74 -4.57 9.67
N GLU A 229 -24.36 -5.06 10.74
CA GLU A 229 -25.59 -4.47 11.34
C GLU A 229 -25.34 -3.11 11.99
N LYS A 230 -24.07 -2.80 12.29
CA LYS A 230 -23.70 -1.52 12.92
C LYS A 230 -23.34 -0.44 11.92
N VAL A 231 -23.08 -0.77 10.66
CA VAL A 231 -22.56 0.19 9.67
C VAL A 231 -23.46 1.42 9.55
N SER A 232 -24.77 1.22 9.36
CA SER A 232 -25.73 2.31 9.16
C SER A 232 -25.93 3.22 10.38
N ILE A 233 -25.65 2.73 11.59
CA ILE A 233 -25.83 3.48 12.84
C ILE A 233 -24.55 4.12 13.38
N LEU A 234 -23.40 3.95 12.71
CA LEU A 234 -22.15 4.59 13.12
C LEU A 234 -22.26 6.11 13.01
N ALA A 235 -21.79 6.80 14.03
CA ALA A 235 -21.69 8.25 14.00
C ALA A 235 -20.62 8.71 12.99
N PRO A 236 -20.85 9.83 12.27
CA PRO A 236 -19.83 10.44 11.42
C PRO A 236 -18.56 10.77 12.22
N ALA A 237 -17.41 10.50 11.61
CA ALA A 237 -16.12 10.64 12.28
C ALA A 237 -15.62 12.10 12.30
N PHE A 238 -15.84 12.86 11.23
CA PHE A 238 -15.20 14.16 11.01
C PHE A 238 -16.15 15.35 11.16
N LEU A 239 -17.32 15.33 10.54
CA LEU A 239 -18.34 16.39 10.69
C LEU A 239 -19.41 15.95 11.72
N LYS A 240 -19.61 16.78 12.74
CA LYS A 240 -20.54 16.50 13.87
C LYS A 240 -21.81 17.35 13.84
N ASP A 241 -21.99 18.13 12.79
CA ASP A 241 -23.10 19.07 12.58
C ASP A 241 -24.36 18.43 11.95
N GLY A 242 -24.35 17.11 11.77
CA GLY A 242 -25.44 16.34 11.14
C GLY A 242 -25.27 16.20 9.61
N THR A 243 -24.23 16.78 9.01
CA THR A 243 -23.96 16.67 7.56
C THR A 243 -22.91 15.63 7.22
N GLY A 244 -22.20 15.10 8.22
CA GLY A 244 -21.13 14.14 8.05
C GLY A 244 -21.57 12.81 7.44
N THR A 245 -20.78 12.31 6.51
CA THR A 245 -21.03 11.06 5.78
C THR A 245 -19.94 10.01 6.00
N ILE A 246 -18.74 10.43 6.38
CA ILE A 246 -17.59 9.54 6.58
C ILE A 246 -17.61 8.94 7.98
N THR A 247 -17.48 7.62 8.07
CA THR A 247 -17.47 6.86 9.32
C THR A 247 -16.27 5.92 9.39
N ALA A 248 -16.11 5.25 10.55
CA ALA A 248 -15.09 4.22 10.70
C ALA A 248 -15.28 3.01 9.78
N ALA A 249 -16.50 2.74 9.27
CA ALA A 249 -16.77 1.62 8.38
C ALA A 249 -16.51 1.94 6.90
N ASN A 250 -16.61 3.21 6.48
CA ASN A 250 -16.41 3.64 5.10
C ASN A 250 -15.11 4.44 4.88
N ALA A 251 -14.25 4.46 5.90
CA ALA A 251 -12.87 4.94 5.86
C ALA A 251 -11.90 3.77 5.99
N SER A 252 -10.71 3.90 5.38
CA SER A 252 -9.61 2.93 5.53
C SER A 252 -9.19 2.79 6.99
N SER A 253 -8.92 1.57 7.42
CA SER A 253 -8.42 1.26 8.76
C SER A 253 -6.92 1.56 8.90
N LEU A 254 -6.44 1.63 10.16
CA LEU A 254 -5.02 1.66 10.48
C LEU A 254 -4.50 0.23 10.54
N ASN A 255 -3.37 -0.05 9.88
CA ASN A 255 -2.91 -1.43 9.68
C ASN A 255 -1.38 -1.56 9.79
N ASP A 256 -0.95 -2.81 9.97
CA ASP A 256 0.44 -3.24 9.92
C ASP A 256 0.60 -4.27 8.79
N GLY A 257 1.62 -4.13 7.96
CA GLY A 257 1.89 -5.08 6.89
C GLY A 257 3.04 -4.68 5.98
N ALA A 258 3.41 -5.58 5.08
CA ALA A 258 4.44 -5.36 4.08
C ALA A 258 4.15 -6.12 2.78
N ALA A 259 4.61 -5.56 1.67
CA ALA A 259 4.66 -6.21 0.38
C ALA A 259 6.04 -6.07 -0.25
N ALA A 260 6.46 -7.04 -1.04
CA ALA A 260 7.74 -7.00 -1.75
C ALA A 260 7.60 -7.56 -3.17
N ILE A 261 8.27 -6.90 -4.12
CA ILE A 261 8.30 -7.27 -5.53
C ILE A 261 9.76 -7.34 -5.99
N VAL A 262 10.11 -8.36 -6.75
CA VAL A 262 11.35 -8.40 -7.51
C VAL A 262 11.07 -7.98 -8.94
N LEU A 263 11.77 -6.95 -9.41
CA LEU A 263 11.73 -6.44 -10.77
C LEU A 263 13.02 -6.82 -11.50
N ALA A 264 12.90 -7.14 -12.79
CA ALA A 264 14.04 -7.39 -13.64
C ALA A 264 13.93 -6.67 -15.00
N SER A 265 15.06 -6.20 -15.53
CA SER A 265 15.19 -5.77 -16.90
C SER A 265 15.19 -6.98 -17.85
N LYS A 266 15.03 -6.74 -19.15
CA LYS A 266 15.20 -7.82 -20.15
C LYS A 266 16.63 -8.43 -20.10
N VAL A 267 17.63 -7.62 -19.80
CA VAL A 267 19.02 -8.09 -19.61
C VAL A 267 19.12 -8.97 -18.37
N GLY A 268 18.55 -8.52 -17.24
CA GLY A 268 18.50 -9.30 -16.01
C GLY A 268 17.86 -10.68 -16.21
N LEU A 269 16.74 -10.77 -16.96
CA LEU A 269 16.11 -12.04 -17.32
C LEU A 269 17.02 -12.93 -18.17
N THR A 270 17.76 -12.33 -19.12
CA THR A 270 18.67 -13.10 -20.00
C THR A 270 19.87 -13.64 -19.24
N GLN A 271 20.42 -12.86 -18.32
CA GLN A 271 21.58 -13.24 -17.52
C GLN A 271 21.26 -14.25 -16.40
N ASN A 272 20.00 -14.29 -15.96
CA ASN A 272 19.54 -15.13 -14.86
C ASN A 272 18.36 -16.02 -15.30
N SER A 273 18.66 -17.19 -15.84
CA SER A 273 17.68 -18.13 -16.39
C SER A 273 16.63 -18.65 -15.38
N THR A 274 16.87 -18.49 -14.09
CA THR A 274 15.93 -18.81 -13.02
C THR A 274 14.78 -17.82 -12.91
N LEU A 275 14.99 -16.55 -13.31
CA LEU A 275 13.96 -15.52 -13.29
C LEU A 275 12.86 -15.83 -14.31
N LYS A 276 11.64 -15.95 -13.83
CA LYS A 276 10.45 -16.15 -14.69
C LYS A 276 9.53 -14.94 -14.57
N PRO A 277 9.29 -14.21 -15.67
CA PRO A 277 8.39 -13.07 -15.62
C PRO A 277 6.94 -13.53 -15.40
N ILE A 278 6.24 -12.86 -14.47
CA ILE A 278 4.81 -13.09 -14.22
C ILE A 278 3.96 -11.95 -14.77
N ALA A 279 4.56 -10.77 -14.94
CA ALA A 279 3.89 -9.61 -15.55
C ALA A 279 4.93 -8.65 -16.13
N LYS A 280 4.48 -7.79 -17.04
CA LYS A 280 5.26 -6.70 -17.63
C LYS A 280 4.71 -5.36 -17.16
N ILE A 281 5.59 -4.44 -16.75
CA ILE A 281 5.20 -3.06 -16.48
C ILE A 281 5.01 -2.33 -17.81
N VAL A 282 3.83 -1.77 -18.03
CA VAL A 282 3.50 -1.09 -19.29
C VAL A 282 3.86 0.39 -19.21
N ALA A 283 3.40 1.09 -18.17
CA ALA A 283 3.64 2.52 -18.00
C ALA A 283 3.42 2.95 -16.55
N PHE A 284 3.88 4.15 -16.23
CA PHE A 284 3.61 4.87 -14.99
C PHE A 284 3.16 6.29 -15.29
N ALA A 285 2.25 6.81 -14.48
CA ALA A 285 1.86 8.22 -14.50
C ALA A 285 1.66 8.71 -13.07
N GLU A 286 1.86 10.00 -12.87
CA GLU A 286 1.68 10.69 -11.60
C GLU A 286 0.89 11.96 -11.83
N SER A 287 0.02 12.31 -10.90
CA SER A 287 -0.70 13.57 -10.88
C SER A 287 -0.73 14.15 -9.48
N GLY A 288 -1.01 15.44 -9.39
CA GLY A 288 -1.25 16.15 -8.14
C GLY A 288 -2.46 17.07 -8.28
N ARG A 289 -3.12 17.32 -7.16
CA ARG A 289 -4.23 18.27 -7.03
C ARG A 289 -4.02 19.16 -5.80
N LEU A 290 -4.91 20.09 -5.58
CA LEU A 290 -4.97 20.79 -4.30
C LEU A 290 -5.12 19.75 -3.16
N PRO A 291 -4.50 19.97 -1.99
CA PRO A 291 -4.55 19.00 -0.89
C PRO A 291 -5.96 18.53 -0.55
N ILE A 292 -6.92 19.46 -0.56
CA ILE A 292 -8.33 19.16 -0.27
C ILE A 292 -8.99 18.23 -1.30
N ASP A 293 -8.43 18.09 -2.50
CA ASP A 293 -8.94 17.29 -3.61
C ASP A 293 -8.10 16.03 -3.85
N PHE A 294 -7.27 15.60 -2.90
CA PHE A 294 -6.38 14.45 -3.07
C PHE A 294 -7.13 13.15 -3.41
N THR A 295 -8.35 12.99 -2.92
CA THR A 295 -9.20 11.80 -3.12
C THR A 295 -9.49 11.50 -4.59
N ILE A 296 -9.47 12.52 -5.44
CA ILE A 296 -9.76 12.40 -6.88
C ILE A 296 -8.49 12.54 -7.76
N ALA A 297 -7.32 12.74 -7.17
CA ALA A 297 -6.05 12.78 -7.91
C ALA A 297 -5.77 11.48 -8.71
N PRO A 298 -6.16 10.26 -8.26
CA PRO A 298 -6.00 9.04 -9.04
C PRO A 298 -6.67 9.07 -10.42
N VAL A 299 -7.79 9.81 -10.56
CA VAL A 299 -8.50 9.97 -11.83
C VAL A 299 -7.61 10.62 -12.90
N ASP A 300 -6.89 11.67 -12.52
CA ASP A 300 -6.00 12.38 -13.44
C ASP A 300 -4.77 11.55 -13.79
N ALA A 301 -4.22 10.83 -12.81
CA ALA A 301 -3.11 9.91 -13.05
C ALA A 301 -3.50 8.82 -14.06
N VAL A 302 -4.70 8.24 -13.93
CA VAL A 302 -5.22 7.24 -14.88
C VAL A 302 -5.44 7.82 -16.28
N LYS A 303 -6.05 9.01 -16.40
CA LYS A 303 -6.23 9.66 -17.71
C LYS A 303 -4.88 9.90 -18.40
N LEU A 304 -3.87 10.33 -17.65
CA LEU A 304 -2.52 10.51 -18.15
C LEU A 304 -1.88 9.17 -18.55
N LEU A 305 -2.05 8.14 -17.71
CA LEU A 305 -1.52 6.79 -17.94
C LEU A 305 -2.09 6.15 -19.21
N LEU A 306 -3.40 6.21 -19.42
CA LEU A 306 -4.07 5.70 -20.62
C LEU A 306 -3.57 6.42 -21.87
N LYS A 307 -3.43 7.75 -21.79
CA LYS A 307 -2.86 8.54 -22.89
C LYS A 307 -1.40 8.15 -23.20
N GLN A 308 -0.55 7.99 -22.19
CA GLN A 308 0.86 7.62 -22.39
C GLN A 308 1.05 6.20 -22.92
N SER A 309 0.21 5.26 -22.45
CA SER A 309 0.25 3.87 -22.90
C SER A 309 -0.47 3.62 -24.22
N ASN A 310 -1.17 4.62 -24.75
CA ASN A 310 -2.06 4.53 -25.91
C ASN A 310 -3.10 3.39 -25.78
N MET A 311 -3.65 3.25 -24.55
CA MET A 311 -4.67 2.27 -24.22
C MET A 311 -6.01 2.94 -23.97
N SER A 312 -7.10 2.26 -24.32
CA SER A 312 -8.44 2.65 -23.89
C SER A 312 -8.80 2.05 -22.53
N LYS A 313 -9.77 2.63 -21.84
CA LYS A 313 -10.28 2.08 -20.57
C LYS A 313 -10.91 0.69 -20.75
N ASP A 314 -11.44 0.38 -21.93
CA ASP A 314 -12.12 -0.86 -22.22
C ASP A 314 -11.17 -2.06 -22.37
N GLU A 315 -9.90 -1.79 -22.69
CA GLU A 315 -8.82 -2.79 -22.72
C GLU A 315 -8.34 -3.19 -21.33
N ILE A 316 -8.76 -2.46 -20.27
CA ILE A 316 -8.36 -2.76 -18.91
C ILE A 316 -9.31 -3.78 -18.30
N ALA A 317 -8.76 -4.95 -17.98
CA ALA A 317 -9.55 -6.04 -17.41
C ALA A 317 -9.95 -5.78 -15.95
N ARG A 318 -9.06 -5.15 -15.16
CA ARG A 318 -9.27 -4.86 -13.73
C ARG A 318 -8.65 -3.54 -13.35
N TRP A 319 -9.28 -2.86 -12.39
CA TRP A 319 -8.82 -1.62 -11.79
C TRP A 319 -8.64 -1.84 -10.30
N GLU A 320 -7.46 -1.53 -9.79
CA GLU A 320 -7.21 -1.54 -8.36
C GLU A 320 -6.93 -0.10 -7.92
N VAL A 321 -7.80 0.46 -7.09
CA VAL A 321 -7.70 1.83 -6.57
C VAL A 321 -7.66 1.79 -5.05
N ASN A 322 -6.78 2.61 -4.47
CA ASN A 322 -6.72 2.74 -3.02
C ASN A 322 -8.03 3.30 -2.46
N GLU A 323 -8.68 2.54 -1.59
CA GLU A 323 -9.92 2.91 -0.91
C GLU A 323 -9.62 3.67 0.39
N ALA A 324 -8.86 4.80 0.29
CA ALA A 324 -8.64 5.65 1.46
C ALA A 324 -9.95 5.97 2.19
N PHE A 325 -11.02 6.13 1.39
CA PHE A 325 -12.42 6.23 1.79
C PHE A 325 -13.27 5.59 0.69
N SER A 326 -14.46 5.09 1.02
CA SER A 326 -15.41 4.57 0.01
C SER A 326 -15.67 5.59 -1.10
N VAL A 327 -15.80 6.86 -0.74
CA VAL A 327 -16.05 7.96 -1.68
C VAL A 327 -14.91 8.12 -2.70
N THR A 328 -13.66 7.80 -2.36
CA THR A 328 -12.54 7.83 -3.30
C THR A 328 -12.77 6.86 -4.46
N ALA A 329 -13.16 5.63 -4.15
CA ALA A 329 -13.44 4.62 -5.16
C ALA A 329 -14.72 4.93 -5.95
N LEU A 330 -15.77 5.43 -5.30
CA LEU A 330 -16.99 5.85 -5.94
C LEU A 330 -16.75 7.00 -6.94
N ALA A 331 -15.99 8.03 -6.53
CA ALA A 331 -15.63 9.14 -7.40
C ALA A 331 -14.73 8.71 -8.57
N PHE A 332 -13.83 7.76 -8.32
CA PHE A 332 -12.99 7.15 -9.36
C PHE A 332 -13.84 6.42 -10.42
N ILE A 333 -14.76 5.56 -9.98
CA ILE A 333 -15.69 4.83 -10.85
C ILE A 333 -16.53 5.81 -11.69
N GLN A 334 -17.14 6.81 -11.05
CA GLN A 334 -17.99 7.79 -11.72
C GLN A 334 -17.20 8.66 -12.70
N SER A 335 -16.02 9.16 -12.30
CA SER A 335 -15.23 10.09 -13.14
C SER A 335 -14.65 9.44 -14.40
N LEU A 336 -14.42 8.13 -14.37
CA LEU A 336 -13.86 7.35 -15.48
C LEU A 336 -14.93 6.54 -16.20
N ASP A 337 -16.18 6.59 -15.73
CA ASP A 337 -17.30 5.80 -16.26
C ASP A 337 -16.91 4.32 -16.39
N LEU A 338 -16.59 3.71 -15.25
CA LEU A 338 -16.11 2.31 -15.17
C LEU A 338 -17.23 1.37 -14.73
N ASP A 339 -17.12 0.11 -15.15
CA ASP A 339 -17.91 -0.96 -14.57
C ASP A 339 -17.45 -1.21 -13.12
N PRO A 340 -18.32 -1.01 -12.09
CA PRO A 340 -17.97 -1.26 -10.70
C PRO A 340 -17.53 -2.70 -10.38
N ALA A 341 -17.88 -3.67 -11.25
CA ALA A 341 -17.46 -5.05 -11.09
C ALA A 341 -15.96 -5.27 -11.42
N LYS A 342 -15.39 -4.37 -12.22
CA LYS A 342 -13.98 -4.40 -12.60
C LYS A 342 -13.08 -3.64 -11.61
N VAL A 343 -13.65 -2.87 -10.68
CA VAL A 343 -12.91 -2.06 -9.72
C VAL A 343 -12.86 -2.78 -8.37
N ASN A 344 -11.65 -3.01 -7.87
CA ASN A 344 -11.39 -3.70 -6.60
C ASN A 344 -12.21 -5.01 -6.47
N ALA A 345 -12.08 -5.86 -7.49
CA ALA A 345 -12.93 -7.05 -7.63
C ALA A 345 -12.77 -8.07 -6.49
N ARG A 346 -11.64 -8.05 -5.78
CA ARG A 346 -11.33 -8.90 -4.60
C ARG A 346 -11.50 -8.17 -3.27
N GLY A 347 -12.18 -7.04 -3.26
CA GLY A 347 -12.16 -6.09 -2.15
C GLY A 347 -10.92 -5.20 -2.23
N GLY A 348 -11.03 -4.02 -1.69
CA GLY A 348 -9.98 -3.00 -1.73
C GLY A 348 -9.36 -2.72 -0.37
N PRO A 349 -8.56 -1.66 -0.23
CA PRO A 349 -7.86 -1.33 1.00
C PRO A 349 -8.71 -0.77 2.14
N LEU A 350 -10.02 -0.66 2.04
CA LEU A 350 -10.83 -0.47 3.25
C LEU A 350 -10.48 -1.53 4.29
N PRO A 351 -10.38 -2.83 3.89
CA PRO A 351 -9.80 -3.85 4.75
C PRO A 351 -8.26 -4.01 4.68
N TRP A 352 -7.49 -3.26 3.86
CA TRP A 352 -6.12 -3.69 3.52
C TRP A 352 -5.00 -2.64 3.60
N GLY A 353 -5.24 -1.39 3.84
CA GLY A 353 -4.27 -0.32 4.15
C GLY A 353 -3.01 -0.13 3.28
N ILE A 354 -2.45 -1.17 2.64
CA ILE A 354 -1.22 -1.12 1.83
C ILE A 354 -1.44 -1.89 0.53
N GLN A 355 -1.33 -1.21 -0.61
CA GLN A 355 -1.59 -1.84 -1.89
C GLN A 355 -0.38 -1.80 -2.83
N LEU A 356 -0.05 -2.95 -3.37
CA LEU A 356 0.80 -3.11 -4.53
C LEU A 356 -0.04 -3.66 -5.68
N VAL A 357 -0.27 -2.85 -6.69
CA VAL A 357 -1.14 -3.23 -7.83
C VAL A 357 -0.31 -3.97 -8.87
N VAL A 358 -0.65 -5.24 -9.10
CA VAL A 358 -0.13 -6.04 -10.20
C VAL A 358 -1.30 -6.41 -11.10
N GLN A 359 -1.27 -5.95 -12.36
CA GLN A 359 -2.22 -6.39 -13.37
C GLN A 359 -1.69 -7.67 -14.04
N GLU A 360 -2.37 -8.80 -13.85
CA GLU A 360 -2.11 -9.99 -14.64
C GLU A 360 -2.54 -9.75 -16.09
N ARG A 361 -1.62 -9.84 -17.03
CA ARG A 361 -1.87 -10.18 -18.43
C ARG A 361 -1.18 -11.50 -18.69
N GLU A 362 -1.88 -12.40 -19.37
CA GLU A 362 -1.22 -13.57 -19.98
C GLU A 362 -0.08 -13.09 -20.88
N LEU A 363 1.10 -13.64 -20.67
CA LEU A 363 2.32 -13.39 -21.44
C LEU A 363 2.33 -14.25 -22.70
#